data_d773bbc725ae0251cd33563223d9da8d
#
_entry.id   d773bbc725ae0251cd33563223d9da8d
#
_cell.length_a   1.000
_cell.length_b   1.000
_cell.length_c   1.000
_cell.angle_alpha   90.00
_cell.angle_beta   90.00
_cell.angle_gamma   90.00
#
_symmetry.space_group_name_H-M   'P 1'
#
loop_
_entity.id
_entity.type
_entity.pdbx_description
1 polymer ?
#
loop_
_entity_poly.entity_id
_entity_poly.type
_entity_poly.pdbx_seq_one_letter_code
_entity_poly.pdbx_strand_id
1 'polypeptide(L)'
;MELQHVNLKIFADDPSAVDATAYIGLFHNWIRENSLDELLIDVADYRHVPHGPSVILIGLEADYCIDNTAGRYGLRYNRKAGCDGTNQDRFRQALNAAARACRMIENQVDTKPAPTFSGQSLELLINDRALAPNTPETHAACRPEVESFLDSLYGSGQYELEAHTEPRSRFGYTIRGAGPLDLDALIAADS
;
A
#
# COMPACT_ATOMS: atom_id res chain seq x y z
N MET A 1 -20.26 -7.39 -0.06
CA MET A 1 -19.20 -8.42 -0.28
C MET A 1 -18.14 -8.21 0.78
N GLU A 2 -17.66 -9.26 1.42
CA GLU A 2 -16.55 -9.17 2.36
C GLU A 2 -15.23 -9.18 1.58
N LEU A 3 -14.41 -8.14 1.77
CA LEU A 3 -13.12 -8.01 1.08
C LEU A 3 -11.99 -8.33 2.06
N GLN A 4 -11.22 -9.36 1.76
CA GLN A 4 -10.03 -9.76 2.51
C GLN A 4 -8.77 -9.51 1.68
N HIS A 5 -7.59 -9.73 2.26
CA HIS A 5 -6.29 -9.62 1.58
C HIS A 5 -6.11 -8.26 0.89
N VAL A 6 -6.40 -7.19 1.63
CA VAL A 6 -6.28 -5.81 1.13
C VAL A 6 -4.81 -5.46 0.94
N ASN A 7 -4.46 -5.04 -0.26
CA ASN A 7 -3.16 -4.50 -0.59
C ASN A 7 -3.32 -2.99 -0.85
N LEU A 8 -2.50 -2.20 -0.22
CA LEU A 8 -2.50 -0.75 -0.41
C LEU A 8 -1.10 -0.26 -0.72
N LYS A 9 -0.97 0.51 -1.79
CA LYS A 9 0.28 1.15 -2.19
C LYS A 9 0.15 2.66 -2.06
N ILE A 10 1.13 3.27 -1.39
CA ILE A 10 1.35 4.72 -1.41
C ILE A 10 2.50 4.97 -2.38
N PHE A 11 2.25 5.75 -3.43
CA PHE A 11 3.27 6.08 -4.42
C PHE A 11 4.26 7.10 -3.85
N ALA A 12 5.54 6.94 -4.20
CA ALA A 12 6.54 7.96 -3.93
C ALA A 12 6.26 9.22 -4.77
N ASP A 13 6.40 10.39 -4.17
CA ASP A 13 6.15 11.67 -4.84
C ASP A 13 7.16 11.91 -5.97
N ASP A 14 8.44 11.56 -5.72
CA ASP A 14 9.49 11.52 -6.73
C ASP A 14 10.04 10.09 -6.87
N PRO A 15 9.67 9.36 -7.93
CA PRO A 15 10.18 8.02 -8.18
C PRO A 15 11.71 7.95 -8.33
N SER A 16 12.38 9.05 -8.73
CA SER A 16 13.83 9.09 -8.91
C SER A 16 14.60 9.09 -7.59
N ALA A 17 13.95 9.44 -6.49
CA ALA A 17 14.53 9.41 -5.15
C ALA A 17 14.59 7.98 -4.56
N VAL A 18 13.97 6.99 -5.19
CA VAL A 18 13.90 5.62 -4.69
C VAL A 18 15.09 4.79 -5.19
N ASP A 19 16.09 4.61 -4.33
CA ASP A 19 17.16 3.61 -4.53
C ASP A 19 16.82 2.30 -3.84
N ALA A 20 16.35 1.32 -4.62
CA ALA A 20 15.93 0.03 -4.09
C ALA A 20 17.03 -0.71 -3.31
N THR A 21 18.32 -0.41 -3.55
CA THR A 21 19.45 -1.05 -2.87
C THR A 21 19.48 -0.72 -1.37
N ALA A 22 19.14 0.51 -1.01
CA ALA A 22 19.18 0.99 0.36
C ALA A 22 18.17 0.26 1.28
N TYR A 23 17.09 -0.27 0.71
CA TYR A 23 16.03 -0.90 1.50
C TYR A 23 16.37 -2.28 2.05
N ILE A 24 17.34 -3.00 1.46
CA ILE A 24 17.77 -4.32 1.96
C ILE A 24 18.32 -4.16 3.38
N GLY A 25 19.26 -3.26 3.58
CA GLY A 25 19.83 -2.98 4.90
C GLY A 25 18.81 -2.42 5.89
N LEU A 26 17.94 -1.52 5.43
CA LEU A 26 16.88 -0.94 6.24
C LEU A 26 15.92 -2.02 6.76
N PHE A 27 15.43 -2.90 5.89
CA PHE A 27 14.49 -3.95 6.26
C PHE A 27 15.11 -5.01 7.18
N HIS A 28 16.39 -5.36 7.00
CA HIS A 28 17.10 -6.21 7.95
C HIS A 28 17.22 -5.55 9.34
N ASN A 29 17.39 -4.21 9.38
CA ASN A 29 17.37 -3.49 10.66
C ASN A 29 15.99 -3.56 11.31
N TRP A 30 14.92 -3.40 10.55
CA TRP A 30 13.55 -3.51 11.09
C TRP A 30 13.26 -4.90 11.67
N ILE A 31 13.74 -5.97 11.03
CA ILE A 31 13.65 -7.34 11.61
C ILE A 31 14.40 -7.41 12.93
N ARG A 32 15.65 -6.94 12.96
CA ARG A 32 16.50 -7.01 14.15
C ARG A 32 15.93 -6.23 15.34
N GLU A 33 15.30 -5.10 15.06
CA GLU A 33 14.77 -4.16 16.06
C GLU A 33 13.30 -4.41 16.38
N ASN A 34 12.66 -5.34 15.68
CA ASN A 34 11.23 -5.60 15.78
C ASN A 34 10.40 -4.31 15.63
N SER A 35 10.66 -3.57 14.54
CA SER A 35 10.21 -2.17 14.38
C SER A 35 8.74 -2.02 14.00
N LEU A 36 8.04 -3.09 13.65
CA LEU A 36 6.61 -3.10 13.30
C LEU A 36 5.83 -4.01 14.25
N ASP A 37 4.52 -3.80 14.35
CA ASP A 37 3.63 -4.52 15.27
C ASP A 37 3.30 -5.96 14.83
N GLU A 38 4.08 -6.53 13.92
CA GLU A 38 3.93 -7.90 13.46
C GLU A 38 5.28 -8.63 13.41
N LEU A 39 5.22 -9.96 13.40
CA LEU A 39 6.43 -10.78 13.29
C LEU A 39 7.04 -10.66 11.90
N LEU A 40 8.17 -9.97 11.82
CA LEU A 40 8.98 -9.86 10.61
C LEU A 40 9.89 -11.08 10.48
N ILE A 41 9.99 -11.66 9.28
CA ILE A 41 10.60 -12.97 9.05
C ILE A 41 11.87 -12.88 8.21
N ASP A 42 11.81 -12.21 7.05
CA ASP A 42 12.89 -12.22 6.06
C ASP A 42 12.85 -11.02 5.12
N VAL A 43 13.92 -10.84 4.35
CA VAL A 43 14.01 -9.84 3.27
C VAL A 43 14.29 -10.53 1.95
N ALA A 44 13.42 -10.33 0.97
CA ALA A 44 13.60 -10.89 -0.37
C ALA A 44 14.00 -9.79 -1.38
N ASP A 45 15.09 -10.05 -2.12
CA ASP A 45 15.60 -9.16 -3.17
C ASP A 45 15.11 -9.60 -4.55
N TYR A 46 14.17 -8.84 -5.11
CA TYR A 46 13.61 -9.01 -6.45
C TYR A 46 13.99 -7.90 -7.43
N ARG A 47 15.03 -7.11 -7.14
CA ARG A 47 15.47 -5.99 -8.00
C ARG A 47 15.83 -6.40 -9.43
N HIS A 48 16.12 -7.67 -9.64
CA HIS A 48 16.38 -8.25 -10.95
C HIS A 48 15.10 -8.47 -11.80
N VAL A 49 13.91 -8.28 -11.20
CA VAL A 49 12.63 -8.42 -11.92
C VAL A 49 12.18 -7.05 -12.41
N PRO A 50 12.15 -6.80 -13.73
CA PRO A 50 11.68 -5.53 -14.26
C PRO A 50 10.20 -5.30 -13.95
N HIS A 51 9.83 -4.08 -13.58
CA HIS A 51 8.44 -3.65 -13.37
C HIS A 51 7.67 -4.51 -12.37
N GLY A 52 8.34 -4.97 -11.33
CA GLY A 52 7.76 -5.80 -10.28
C GLY A 52 8.15 -5.31 -8.87
N PRO A 53 7.94 -6.15 -7.88
CA PRO A 53 8.49 -5.88 -6.55
C PRO A 53 10.01 -5.76 -6.64
N SER A 54 10.58 -4.79 -5.92
CA SER A 54 12.04 -4.62 -5.89
C SER A 54 12.65 -5.27 -4.66
N VAL A 55 12.20 -4.87 -3.47
CA VAL A 55 12.62 -5.44 -2.19
C VAL A 55 11.39 -5.69 -1.34
N ILE A 56 11.28 -6.87 -0.77
CA ILE A 56 10.14 -7.27 0.06
C ILE A 56 10.62 -7.57 1.46
N LEU A 57 10.05 -6.91 2.45
CA LEU A 57 10.09 -7.30 3.84
C LEU A 57 8.93 -8.26 4.09
N ILE A 58 9.25 -9.49 4.42
CA ILE A 58 8.29 -10.56 4.63
C ILE A 58 7.93 -10.61 6.11
N GLY A 59 6.66 -10.40 6.43
CA GLY A 59 6.09 -10.61 7.76
C GLY A 59 5.21 -11.86 7.81
N LEU A 60 4.74 -12.23 9.00
CA LEU A 60 3.84 -13.36 9.17
C LEU A 60 2.45 -13.07 8.57
N GLU A 61 1.90 -11.90 8.90
CA GLU A 61 0.54 -11.51 8.54
C GLU A 61 0.47 -10.63 7.30
N ALA A 62 1.53 -9.88 7.02
CA ALA A 62 1.62 -9.01 5.86
C ALA A 62 3.05 -8.88 5.34
N ASP A 63 3.19 -8.41 4.10
CA ASP A 63 4.48 -8.05 3.52
C ASP A 63 4.49 -6.54 3.20
N TYR A 64 5.67 -5.94 3.31
CA TYR A 64 5.94 -4.55 2.91
C TYR A 64 6.90 -4.56 1.73
N CYS A 65 6.52 -3.96 0.63
CA CYS A 65 7.26 -4.06 -0.62
C CYS A 65 7.60 -2.68 -1.18
N ILE A 66 8.87 -2.47 -1.48
CA ILE A 66 9.25 -1.40 -2.40
C ILE A 66 8.91 -1.89 -3.80
N ASP A 67 7.81 -1.40 -4.32
CA ASP A 67 7.18 -1.90 -5.54
C ASP A 67 7.34 -0.92 -6.70
N ASN A 68 7.80 -1.43 -7.84
CA ASN A 68 7.98 -0.69 -9.09
C ASN A 68 7.05 -1.20 -10.21
N THR A 69 5.94 -1.80 -9.87
CA THR A 69 4.96 -2.25 -10.88
C THR A 69 4.54 -1.08 -11.77
N ALA A 70 4.52 -1.31 -13.07
CA ALA A 70 4.24 -0.31 -14.10
C ALA A 70 5.20 0.90 -14.12
N GLY A 71 6.42 0.74 -13.60
CA GLY A 71 7.42 1.82 -13.54
C GLY A 71 7.10 2.92 -12.51
N ARG A 72 6.19 2.68 -11.60
CA ARG A 72 5.77 3.64 -10.57
C ARG A 72 6.19 3.15 -9.19
N TYR A 73 7.26 3.70 -8.66
CA TYR A 73 7.73 3.36 -7.32
C TYR A 73 6.75 3.79 -6.22
N GLY A 74 6.69 2.95 -5.18
CA GLY A 74 5.95 3.23 -3.95
C GLY A 74 6.15 2.13 -2.93
N LEU A 75 5.65 2.35 -1.71
CA LEU A 75 5.53 1.32 -0.70
C LEU A 75 4.18 0.64 -0.84
N ARG A 76 4.17 -0.68 -1.02
CA ARG A 76 2.97 -1.51 -1.02
C ARG A 76 2.93 -2.36 0.24
N TYR A 77 1.87 -2.23 1.01
CA TYR A 77 1.47 -3.15 2.06
C TYR A 77 0.61 -4.26 1.45
N ASN A 78 0.90 -5.51 1.77
CA ASN A 78 0.16 -6.68 1.28
C ASN A 78 -0.32 -7.53 2.46
N ARG A 79 -1.59 -7.41 2.86
CA ARG A 79 -2.18 -8.27 3.88
C ARG A 79 -2.33 -9.71 3.36
N LYS A 80 -1.78 -10.68 4.10
CA LYS A 80 -1.84 -12.12 3.77
C LYS A 80 -2.81 -12.87 4.69
N ALA A 81 -2.83 -12.52 5.96
CA ALA A 81 -3.74 -13.10 6.92
C ALA A 81 -5.11 -12.44 6.85
N GLY A 82 -6.15 -13.17 7.27
CA GLY A 82 -7.47 -12.59 7.47
C GLY A 82 -7.42 -11.42 8.45
N CYS A 83 -8.34 -10.49 8.28
CA CYS A 83 -8.50 -9.34 9.16
C CYS A 83 -9.98 -9.22 9.57
N ASP A 84 -10.25 -9.14 10.86
CA ASP A 84 -11.58 -8.96 11.39
C ASP A 84 -12.15 -7.56 11.06
N GLY A 85 -13.40 -7.33 11.41
CA GLY A 85 -14.07 -6.05 11.20
C GLY A 85 -14.79 -5.91 9.86
N THR A 86 -15.12 -4.68 9.50
CA THR A 86 -15.76 -4.32 8.24
C THR A 86 -14.72 -4.10 7.14
N ASN A 87 -15.15 -3.94 5.88
CA ASN A 87 -14.23 -3.56 4.81
C ASN A 87 -13.60 -2.18 5.07
N GLN A 88 -14.34 -1.25 5.70
CA GLN A 88 -13.83 0.07 6.10
C GLN A 88 -12.67 -0.06 7.09
N ASP A 89 -12.79 -0.97 8.06
CA ASP A 89 -11.73 -1.23 9.04
C ASP A 89 -10.49 -1.84 8.36
N ARG A 90 -10.69 -2.76 7.42
CA ARG A 90 -9.60 -3.39 6.65
C ARG A 90 -8.88 -2.40 5.74
N PHE A 91 -9.61 -1.49 5.07
CA PHE A 91 -9.00 -0.44 4.26
C PHE A 91 -8.20 0.52 5.13
N ARG A 92 -8.75 0.92 6.28
CA ARG A 92 -8.07 1.81 7.23
C ARG A 92 -6.82 1.15 7.81
N GLN A 93 -6.91 -0.12 8.22
CA GLN A 93 -5.77 -0.89 8.70
C GLN A 93 -4.65 -0.95 7.68
N ALA A 94 -4.96 -1.26 6.40
CA ALA A 94 -3.97 -1.34 5.34
C ALA A 94 -3.33 0.03 5.05
N LEU A 95 -4.12 1.11 5.06
CA LEU A 95 -3.61 2.47 4.87
C LEU A 95 -2.69 2.89 6.02
N ASN A 96 -3.07 2.64 7.26
CA ASN A 96 -2.28 3.00 8.43
C ASN A 96 -0.96 2.23 8.49
N ALA A 97 -0.98 0.92 8.18
CA ALA A 97 0.24 0.13 8.10
C ALA A 97 1.19 0.64 7.01
N ALA A 98 0.66 0.96 5.82
CA ALA A 98 1.45 1.54 4.74
C ALA A 98 1.99 2.94 5.10
N ALA A 99 1.16 3.81 5.70
CA ALA A 99 1.55 5.16 6.09
C ALA A 99 2.66 5.14 7.15
N ARG A 100 2.54 4.29 8.18
CA ARG A 100 3.57 4.10 9.22
C ARG A 100 4.90 3.67 8.60
N ALA A 101 4.89 2.68 7.70
CA ALA A 101 6.09 2.24 7.03
C ALA A 101 6.69 3.32 6.11
N CYS A 102 5.88 4.13 5.42
CA CYS A 102 6.34 5.28 4.64
C CYS A 102 7.09 6.30 5.52
N ARG A 103 6.51 6.69 6.67
CA ARG A 103 7.17 7.62 7.60
C ARG A 103 8.48 7.07 8.17
N MET A 104 8.52 5.77 8.46
CA MET A 104 9.77 5.13 8.90
C MET A 104 10.82 5.15 7.79
N ILE A 105 10.44 4.89 6.55
CA ILE A 105 11.35 4.99 5.39
C ILE A 105 11.90 6.41 5.26
N GLU A 106 11.06 7.43 5.22
CA GLU A 106 11.47 8.82 5.09
C GLU A 106 12.53 9.24 6.12
N ASN A 107 12.40 8.71 7.35
CA ASN A 107 13.28 9.05 8.46
C ASN A 107 14.54 8.18 8.58
N GLN A 108 14.56 6.98 8.01
CA GLN A 108 15.59 5.98 8.31
C GLN A 108 16.38 5.51 7.09
N VAL A 109 15.86 5.71 5.86
CA VAL A 109 16.58 5.27 4.65
C VAL A 109 17.78 6.19 4.40
N ASP A 110 18.94 5.57 4.14
CA ASP A 110 20.18 6.31 3.84
C ASP A 110 20.29 6.58 2.33
N THR A 111 19.42 7.46 1.82
CA THR A 111 19.46 7.97 0.46
C THR A 111 19.37 9.49 0.44
N LYS A 112 19.90 10.12 -0.61
CA LYS A 112 19.86 11.59 -0.77
C LYS A 112 19.51 11.95 -2.21
N PRO A 113 18.33 12.54 -2.47
CA PRO A 113 17.29 12.85 -1.47
C PRO A 113 16.61 11.58 -0.90
N ALA A 114 16.07 11.66 0.29
CA ALA A 114 15.17 10.62 0.79
C ALA A 114 13.85 10.67 0.02
N PRO A 115 13.20 9.53 -0.25
CA PRO A 115 11.87 9.53 -0.85
C PRO A 115 10.84 10.17 0.08
N THR A 116 9.81 10.76 -0.48
CA THR A 116 8.66 11.30 0.25
C THR A 116 7.37 10.66 -0.23
N PHE A 117 6.40 10.56 0.69
CA PHE A 117 5.10 9.93 0.45
C PHE A 117 4.00 10.86 0.96
N SER A 118 3.37 11.60 0.06
CA SER A 118 2.29 12.52 0.42
C SER A 118 0.93 11.85 0.58
N GLY A 119 0.79 10.60 0.15
CA GLY A 119 -0.51 9.94 0.11
C GLY A 119 -1.47 10.51 -0.94
N GLN A 120 -1.05 11.44 -1.80
CA GLN A 120 -1.90 11.98 -2.86
C GLN A 120 -2.24 10.93 -3.93
N SER A 121 -1.34 9.99 -4.18
CA SER A 121 -1.57 8.88 -5.12
C SER A 121 -1.50 7.56 -4.39
N LEU A 122 -2.57 6.76 -4.53
CA LEU A 122 -2.70 5.44 -3.91
C LEU A 122 -3.09 4.40 -4.97
N GLU A 123 -2.82 3.12 -4.65
CA GLU A 123 -3.41 1.98 -5.33
C GLU A 123 -4.00 1.03 -4.29
N LEU A 124 -5.26 0.70 -4.45
CA LEU A 124 -5.98 -0.28 -3.63
C LEU A 124 -6.24 -1.54 -4.47
N LEU A 125 -5.77 -2.68 -4.00
CA LEU A 125 -5.97 -3.97 -4.66
C LEU A 125 -6.54 -4.97 -3.65
N ILE A 126 -7.39 -5.88 -4.15
CA ILE A 126 -7.83 -7.06 -3.40
C ILE A 126 -7.12 -8.29 -3.97
N ASN A 127 -6.29 -8.92 -3.16
CA ASN A 127 -5.50 -10.07 -3.58
C ASN A 127 -6.23 -11.40 -3.34
N ASP A 128 -7.51 -11.43 -3.70
CA ASP A 128 -8.35 -12.62 -3.62
C ASP A 128 -9.26 -12.69 -4.86
N ARG A 129 -8.79 -13.38 -5.88
CA ARG A 129 -9.53 -13.52 -7.14
C ARG A 129 -10.75 -14.43 -7.04
N ALA A 130 -10.83 -15.26 -6.01
CA ALA A 130 -11.98 -16.12 -5.81
C ALA A 130 -13.17 -15.33 -5.24
N LEU A 131 -12.90 -14.44 -4.30
CA LEU A 131 -13.93 -13.58 -3.70
C LEU A 131 -14.20 -12.32 -4.53
N ALA A 132 -13.15 -11.69 -5.07
CA ALA A 132 -13.24 -10.45 -5.83
C ALA A 132 -12.56 -10.61 -7.21
N PRO A 133 -13.16 -11.33 -8.15
CA PRO A 133 -12.68 -11.38 -9.52
C PRO A 133 -12.76 -9.97 -10.14
N ASN A 134 -11.81 -9.66 -11.02
CA ASN A 134 -11.77 -8.34 -11.67
C ASN A 134 -12.81 -8.28 -12.81
N THR A 135 -14.06 -8.04 -12.45
CA THR A 135 -15.21 -7.96 -13.37
C THR A 135 -16.03 -6.70 -13.15
N PRO A 136 -16.80 -6.24 -14.14
CA PRO A 136 -17.69 -5.09 -13.99
C PRO A 136 -18.68 -5.23 -12.81
N GLU A 137 -19.18 -6.45 -12.56
CA GLU A 137 -20.12 -6.74 -11.48
C GLU A 137 -19.47 -6.53 -10.12
N THR A 138 -18.21 -7.01 -9.94
CA THR A 138 -17.43 -6.79 -8.72
C THR A 138 -17.18 -5.31 -8.49
N HIS A 139 -16.80 -4.57 -9.55
CA HIS A 139 -16.62 -3.12 -9.45
C HIS A 139 -17.90 -2.41 -9.06
N ALA A 140 -19.04 -2.75 -9.68
CA ALA A 140 -20.33 -2.15 -9.33
C ALA A 140 -20.74 -2.42 -7.87
N ALA A 141 -20.47 -3.63 -7.37
CA ALA A 141 -20.81 -4.02 -6.01
C ALA A 141 -19.91 -3.37 -4.93
N CYS A 142 -18.61 -3.18 -5.21
CA CYS A 142 -17.64 -2.71 -4.23
C CYS A 142 -17.40 -1.21 -4.28
N ARG A 143 -17.63 -0.57 -5.43
CA ARG A 143 -17.35 0.85 -5.66
C ARG A 143 -17.96 1.79 -4.60
N PRO A 144 -19.23 1.66 -4.19
CA PRO A 144 -19.80 2.55 -3.18
C PRO A 144 -19.06 2.51 -1.84
N GLU A 145 -18.54 1.34 -1.47
CA GLU A 145 -17.82 1.15 -0.23
C GLU A 145 -16.40 1.73 -0.30
N VAL A 146 -15.73 1.59 -1.45
CA VAL A 146 -14.44 2.23 -1.71
C VAL A 146 -14.60 3.76 -1.75
N GLU A 147 -15.63 4.28 -2.41
CA GLU A 147 -15.93 5.71 -2.44
C GLU A 147 -16.21 6.27 -1.03
N SER A 148 -16.98 5.54 -0.21
CA SER A 148 -17.20 5.94 1.19
C SER A 148 -15.91 6.03 2.00
N PHE A 149 -14.98 5.11 1.79
CA PHE A 149 -13.65 5.18 2.40
C PHE A 149 -12.88 6.41 1.94
N LEU A 150 -12.83 6.65 0.63
CA LEU A 150 -12.11 7.79 0.06
C LEU A 150 -12.73 9.14 0.41
N ASP A 151 -14.06 9.22 0.52
CA ASP A 151 -14.76 10.40 1.02
C ASP A 151 -14.33 10.76 2.45
N SER A 152 -14.08 9.76 3.29
CA SER A 152 -13.58 9.96 4.65
C SER A 152 -12.13 10.45 4.70
N LEU A 153 -11.33 10.19 3.67
CA LEU A 153 -9.92 10.57 3.59
C LEU A 153 -9.72 11.95 2.93
N TYR A 154 -10.29 12.13 1.75
CA TYR A 154 -10.06 13.29 0.90
C TYR A 154 -11.21 14.31 0.92
N GLY A 155 -12.39 13.89 1.37
CA GLY A 155 -13.63 14.61 1.18
C GLY A 155 -14.35 14.22 -0.12
N SER A 156 -15.67 14.31 -0.11
CA SER A 156 -16.49 13.89 -1.25
C SER A 156 -16.15 14.68 -2.52
N GLY A 157 -15.88 13.95 -3.60
CA GLY A 157 -15.50 14.52 -4.90
C GLY A 157 -14.12 15.17 -4.95
N GLN A 158 -13.29 15.01 -3.92
CA GLN A 158 -11.92 15.53 -3.88
C GLN A 158 -10.88 14.47 -4.30
N TYR A 159 -11.26 13.51 -5.13
CA TYR A 159 -10.36 12.49 -5.68
C TYR A 159 -10.87 11.97 -7.04
N GLU A 160 -9.94 11.40 -7.80
CA GLU A 160 -10.22 10.62 -9.00
C GLU A 160 -10.06 9.13 -8.65
N LEU A 161 -10.96 8.28 -9.14
CA LEU A 161 -10.98 6.84 -8.90
C LEU A 161 -11.04 6.10 -10.23
N GLU A 162 -9.94 5.47 -10.61
CA GLU A 162 -9.79 4.71 -11.85
C GLU A 162 -9.78 3.20 -11.54
N ALA A 163 -10.74 2.46 -12.09
CA ALA A 163 -10.83 1.02 -11.95
C ALA A 163 -9.80 0.30 -12.84
N HIS A 164 -9.21 -0.78 -12.33
CA HIS A 164 -8.37 -1.66 -13.13
C HIS A 164 -9.25 -2.55 -14.00
N THR A 165 -9.30 -2.30 -15.31
CA THR A 165 -10.21 -2.98 -16.25
C THR A 165 -9.57 -4.15 -17.00
N GLU A 166 -8.24 -4.31 -16.92
CA GLU A 166 -7.54 -5.45 -17.55
C GLU A 166 -7.96 -6.77 -16.88
N PRO A 167 -8.59 -7.72 -17.58
CA PRO A 167 -9.17 -8.93 -16.96
C PRO A 167 -8.17 -9.81 -16.21
N ARG A 168 -6.89 -9.74 -16.57
CA ARG A 168 -5.82 -10.50 -15.91
C ARG A 168 -5.25 -9.79 -14.68
N SER A 169 -5.56 -8.52 -14.47
CA SER A 169 -5.18 -7.76 -13.29
C SER A 169 -5.96 -8.23 -12.07
N ARG A 170 -5.45 -7.91 -10.89
CA ARG A 170 -6.22 -8.02 -9.65
C ARG A 170 -7.31 -6.94 -9.64
N PHE A 171 -8.43 -7.25 -9.01
CA PHE A 171 -9.47 -6.26 -8.74
C PHE A 171 -8.90 -5.13 -7.89
N GLY A 172 -9.14 -3.90 -8.30
CA GLY A 172 -8.66 -2.74 -7.58
C GLY A 172 -8.81 -1.42 -8.32
N TYR A 173 -8.23 -0.40 -7.72
CA TYR A 173 -8.33 0.98 -8.17
C TYR A 173 -7.01 1.72 -8.03
N THR A 174 -6.74 2.61 -8.98
CA THR A 174 -5.79 3.71 -8.82
C THR A 174 -6.55 4.94 -8.34
N ILE A 175 -6.03 5.61 -7.33
CA ILE A 175 -6.66 6.74 -6.66
C ILE A 175 -5.71 7.94 -6.75
N ARG A 176 -6.26 9.12 -7.06
CA ARG A 176 -5.54 10.38 -7.02
C ARG A 176 -6.36 11.41 -6.25
N GLY A 177 -5.92 11.78 -5.07
CA GLY A 177 -6.51 12.86 -4.28
C GLY A 177 -6.24 14.24 -4.88
N ALA A 178 -7.14 15.19 -4.65
CA ALA A 178 -6.95 16.60 -5.03
C ALA A 178 -5.77 17.25 -4.27
N GLY A 179 -5.41 16.71 -3.11
CA GLY A 179 -4.27 17.13 -2.29
C GLY A 179 -3.65 15.97 -1.52
N PRO A 180 -2.57 16.23 -0.78
CA PRO A 180 -1.91 15.23 0.05
C PRO A 180 -2.80 14.82 1.23
N LEU A 181 -2.53 13.61 1.78
CA LEU A 181 -3.09 13.17 3.05
C LEU A 181 -2.17 13.57 4.20
N ASP A 182 -2.75 13.86 5.35
CA ASP A 182 -2.00 13.95 6.60
C ASP A 182 -1.76 12.52 7.15
N LEU A 183 -0.68 11.90 6.70
CA LEU A 183 -0.34 10.53 7.11
C LEU A 183 -0.04 10.43 8.60
N ASP A 184 0.48 11.49 9.22
CA ASP A 184 0.77 11.50 10.64
C ASP A 184 -0.51 11.55 11.48
N ALA A 185 -1.51 12.32 11.03
CA ALA A 185 -2.84 12.32 11.66
C ALA A 185 -3.55 10.96 11.52
N LEU A 186 -3.42 10.30 10.36
CA LEU A 186 -3.97 8.95 10.15
C LEU A 186 -3.36 7.93 11.12
N ILE A 187 -2.03 7.93 11.27
CA ILE A 187 -1.32 7.04 12.19
C ILE A 187 -1.72 7.30 13.64
N ALA A 188 -1.85 8.57 14.05
CA ALA A 188 -2.23 8.94 15.40
C ALA A 188 -3.67 8.55 15.76
N ALA A 189 -4.57 8.51 14.79
CA ALA A 189 -5.97 8.11 15.01
C ALA A 189 -6.16 6.59 15.24
N ASP A 190 -5.14 5.79 14.93
CA ASP A 190 -5.14 4.32 15.05
C ASP A 190 -4.42 3.84 16.34
N SER A 191 -3.84 4.76 17.10
CA SER A 191 -3.09 4.49 18.34
C SER A 191 -4.00 4.60 19.55
#